data_92af2e59486c5aa4e6d20dc6a8cc8ed0
#
_entry.id   92af2e59486c5aa4e6d20dc6a8cc8ed0
#
_cell.length_a   1.000
_cell.length_b   1.000
_cell.length_c   1.000
_cell.angle_alpha   90.00
_cell.angle_beta   90.00
_cell.angle_gamma   90.00
#
_symmetry.space_group_name_H-M   'P 1'
#
loop_
_entity.id
_entity.type
_entity.pdbx_description
1 polymer ?
#
loop_
_entity_poly.entity_id
_entity_poly.type
_entity_poly.pdbx_seq_one_letter_code
_entity_poly.pdbx_strand_id
1 'polypeptide(L)'
;MSKTKKAIIVSKTHWDREHSRPFEQFRWHLVYNVMDKLLDIFENVPEYKSYMFDGQSLGILDYLDIRPEMEDRIRKYVQEGKLYLGPFFVGPDEFIPDGESLIRNLLQGHKIAEKFGNSMKVGYNPDAFGHISQMPQILNGFSIKSAVFSRGVGEDVGKHGTDFIWESPDGSSVVASHIFYGNATHLPTDLESAKDRIKQAIEAMNPKTLPYYLLINGSDGSVPEAHIPEIVKYGNEKLEDTEIIHGTMEQYCALVRSEIDKLNKHKGELHWGRYNLILYGVYSSRTYLKQANAKTQTLLEKYAEPYASFAWAVFGDDYPMPFFDRAWRLLLQNHFHDTICACSQDKVYHDAMLRYAHSQQIAEKLLERSFKVITRDINTESPNIQNSTALIVFNPLSHSRSEVATKKIYEPVEADGRLQSYIIKDTDGNIIP
;
A
#
# COMPACT_ATOMS: atom_id res chain seq x y z
N MET A 1 -41.07 17.49 -0.62
CA MET A 1 -40.24 17.69 -1.83
C MET A 1 -39.27 16.52 -1.97
N SER A 2 -38.91 16.11 -3.19
CA SER A 2 -37.88 15.06 -3.32
C SER A 2 -36.53 15.65 -2.93
N LYS A 3 -35.76 14.92 -2.11
CA LYS A 3 -34.39 15.32 -1.72
C LYS A 3 -33.50 15.29 -2.96
N THR A 4 -32.83 16.39 -3.23
CA THR A 4 -32.02 16.59 -4.47
C THR A 4 -30.54 16.27 -4.26
N LYS A 5 -30.07 16.30 -3.01
CA LYS A 5 -28.69 16.00 -2.60
C LYS A 5 -28.60 14.65 -1.90
N LYS A 6 -27.48 13.95 -2.08
CA LYS A 6 -27.15 12.74 -1.32
C LYS A 6 -25.84 12.91 -0.61
N ALA A 7 -25.85 12.69 0.71
CA ALA A 7 -24.67 12.72 1.55
C ALA A 7 -24.41 11.31 2.11
N ILE A 8 -23.29 10.70 1.71
CA ILE A 8 -22.88 9.38 2.12
C ILE A 8 -21.86 9.51 3.27
N ILE A 9 -22.25 9.10 4.47
CA ILE A 9 -21.35 8.99 5.63
C ILE A 9 -20.63 7.66 5.53
N VAL A 10 -19.30 7.68 5.44
CA VAL A 10 -18.43 6.50 5.49
C VAL A 10 -17.70 6.50 6.81
N SER A 11 -18.08 5.58 7.71
CA SER A 11 -17.39 5.35 8.97
C SER A 11 -16.09 4.63 8.74
N LYS A 12 -14.97 5.14 9.29
CA LYS A 12 -13.63 4.56 9.13
C LYS A 12 -12.70 4.98 10.25
N THR A 13 -11.52 4.37 10.34
CA THR A 13 -10.34 4.97 10.96
C THR A 13 -9.36 5.38 9.88
N HIS A 14 -8.50 6.38 10.09
CA HIS A 14 -7.22 6.44 9.38
C HIS A 14 -6.20 5.67 10.20
N TRP A 15 -5.64 4.64 9.62
CA TRP A 15 -4.79 3.72 10.35
C TRP A 15 -3.33 3.93 10.01
N ASP A 16 -2.70 4.86 10.73
CA ASP A 16 -1.24 5.00 10.76
C ASP A 16 -0.67 3.90 11.63
N ARG A 17 -0.28 2.80 10.99
CA ARG A 17 0.22 1.62 11.68
C ARG A 17 1.36 1.93 12.65
N GLU A 18 2.24 2.87 12.26
CA GLU A 18 3.39 3.34 13.02
C GLU A 18 3.73 4.78 12.59
N HIS A 19 3.53 5.74 13.46
CA HIS A 19 3.84 7.15 13.20
C HIS A 19 4.25 7.84 14.49
N SER A 20 3.30 8.29 15.30
CA SER A 20 3.51 8.94 16.59
C SER A 20 3.99 7.97 17.67
N ARG A 21 3.85 6.67 17.45
CA ARG A 21 4.29 5.57 18.33
C ARG A 21 4.83 4.42 17.49
N PRO A 22 5.76 3.60 18.04
CA PRO A 22 6.13 2.30 17.46
C PRO A 22 4.91 1.40 17.34
N PHE A 23 4.92 0.53 16.34
CA PHE A 23 3.79 -0.32 16.02
C PHE A 23 3.27 -1.14 17.22
N GLU A 24 4.12 -1.83 17.97
CA GLU A 24 3.69 -2.68 19.09
C GLU A 24 2.99 -1.90 20.21
N GLN A 25 3.34 -0.62 20.40
CA GLN A 25 2.62 0.24 21.33
C GLN A 25 1.27 0.70 20.78
N PHE A 26 1.18 0.89 19.45
CA PHE A 26 -0.05 1.31 18.80
C PHE A 26 -1.00 0.14 18.51
N ARG A 27 -0.48 -1.09 18.39
CA ARG A 27 -1.27 -2.33 18.25
C ARG A 27 -2.32 -2.49 19.35
N TRP A 28 -2.02 -2.08 20.60
CA TRP A 28 -2.99 -2.04 21.68
C TRP A 28 -4.25 -1.25 21.30
N HIS A 29 -4.07 -0.08 20.70
CA HIS A 29 -5.17 0.76 20.24
C HIS A 29 -5.99 0.06 19.14
N LEU A 30 -5.32 -0.58 18.17
CA LEU A 30 -5.97 -1.37 17.14
C LEU A 30 -6.88 -2.44 17.75
N VAL A 31 -6.34 -3.22 18.68
CA VAL A 31 -7.06 -4.37 19.24
C VAL A 31 -8.28 -3.91 20.05
N TYR A 32 -8.06 -3.13 21.10
CA TYR A 32 -9.10 -2.84 22.10
C TYR A 32 -10.01 -1.67 21.73
N ASN A 33 -9.47 -0.65 21.09
CA ASN A 33 -10.25 0.58 20.86
C ASN A 33 -10.86 0.61 19.45
N VAL A 34 -10.28 -0.08 18.49
CA VAL A 34 -10.81 -0.09 17.11
C VAL A 34 -11.54 -1.40 16.83
N MET A 35 -10.83 -2.53 16.81
CA MET A 35 -11.41 -3.78 16.27
C MET A 35 -12.37 -4.47 17.24
N ASP A 36 -12.00 -4.67 18.52
CA ASP A 36 -12.91 -5.28 19.49
C ASP A 36 -14.20 -4.45 19.59
N LYS A 37 -14.07 -3.13 19.71
CA LYS A 37 -15.21 -2.21 19.76
C LYS A 37 -16.07 -2.23 18.50
N LEU A 38 -15.44 -2.32 17.30
CA LEU A 38 -16.16 -2.41 16.02
C LEU A 38 -17.01 -3.69 15.93
N LEU A 39 -16.41 -4.81 16.32
CA LEU A 39 -17.11 -6.10 16.30
C LEU A 39 -18.30 -6.11 17.28
N ASP A 40 -18.15 -5.45 18.44
CA ASP A 40 -19.24 -5.29 19.40
C ASP A 40 -20.35 -4.36 18.87
N ILE A 41 -20.00 -3.29 18.15
CA ILE A 41 -20.98 -2.41 17.49
C ILE A 41 -21.77 -3.20 16.43
N PHE A 42 -21.12 -4.01 15.60
CA PHE A 42 -21.81 -4.82 14.59
C PHE A 42 -22.79 -5.84 15.21
N GLU A 43 -22.52 -6.32 16.41
CA GLU A 43 -23.41 -7.25 17.13
C GLU A 43 -24.58 -6.54 17.80
N ASN A 44 -24.32 -5.39 18.45
CA ASN A 44 -25.27 -4.74 19.35
C ASN A 44 -26.06 -3.60 18.69
N VAL A 45 -25.64 -3.13 17.50
CA VAL A 45 -26.28 -2.04 16.73
C VAL A 45 -26.59 -2.52 15.31
N PRO A 46 -27.71 -3.24 15.10
CA PRO A 46 -28.06 -3.83 13.78
C PRO A 46 -28.17 -2.80 12.65
N GLU A 47 -28.53 -1.56 13.00
CA GLU A 47 -28.65 -0.42 12.07
C GLU A 47 -27.30 0.09 11.57
N TYR A 48 -26.19 -0.24 12.24
CA TYR A 48 -24.84 0.15 11.82
C TYR A 48 -24.46 -0.57 10.53
N LYS A 49 -24.43 0.17 9.42
CA LYS A 49 -24.39 -0.43 8.08
C LYS A 49 -23.03 -0.92 7.66
N SER A 50 -22.00 -0.09 7.83
CA SER A 50 -20.68 -0.43 7.32
C SER A 50 -19.56 0.32 8.03
N TYR A 51 -18.36 -0.25 7.94
CA TYR A 51 -17.13 0.36 8.40
C TYR A 51 -16.01 0.01 7.40
N MET A 52 -15.20 0.98 7.03
CA MET A 52 -14.05 0.80 6.14
C MET A 52 -12.76 0.83 6.95
N PHE A 53 -11.94 -0.21 6.80
CA PHE A 53 -10.62 -0.26 7.42
C PHE A 53 -9.58 0.42 6.51
N ASP A 54 -9.72 1.74 6.34
CA ASP A 54 -8.78 2.69 5.70
C ASP A 54 -8.21 2.30 4.33
N GLY A 55 -8.91 1.49 3.57
CA GLY A 55 -8.37 1.02 2.28
C GLY A 55 -7.20 0.04 2.41
N GLN A 56 -6.91 -0.46 3.59
CA GLN A 56 -5.78 -1.31 3.93
C GLN A 56 -6.22 -2.69 4.41
N SER A 57 -5.32 -3.68 4.36
CA SER A 57 -5.60 -5.04 4.83
C SER A 57 -4.61 -5.57 5.89
N LEU A 58 -3.42 -4.97 6.00
CA LEU A 58 -2.41 -5.43 6.96
C LEU A 58 -2.90 -5.40 8.41
N GLY A 59 -3.65 -4.35 8.80
CA GLY A 59 -4.13 -4.20 10.17
C GLY A 59 -5.04 -5.35 10.63
N ILE A 60 -5.69 -6.06 9.71
CA ILE A 60 -6.46 -7.26 10.06
C ILE A 60 -5.52 -8.41 10.47
N LEU A 61 -4.39 -8.57 9.79
CA LEU A 61 -3.38 -9.55 10.20
C LEU A 61 -2.75 -9.16 11.55
N ASP A 62 -2.45 -7.88 11.72
CA ASP A 62 -1.92 -7.32 12.98
C ASP A 62 -2.89 -7.55 14.17
N TYR A 63 -4.20 -7.47 13.91
CA TYR A 63 -5.23 -7.78 14.90
C TYR A 63 -5.30 -9.28 15.21
N LEU A 64 -5.31 -10.12 14.18
CA LEU A 64 -5.41 -11.58 14.32
C LEU A 64 -4.16 -12.23 14.92
N ASP A 65 -3.01 -11.58 14.87
CA ASP A 65 -1.82 -12.02 15.61
C ASP A 65 -2.07 -12.02 17.14
N ILE A 66 -2.98 -11.17 17.63
CA ILE A 66 -3.34 -11.06 19.05
C ILE A 66 -4.67 -11.76 19.37
N ARG A 67 -5.60 -11.74 18.42
CA ARG A 67 -6.98 -12.27 18.54
C ARG A 67 -7.29 -13.30 17.44
N PRO A 68 -6.53 -14.40 17.35
CA PRO A 68 -6.75 -15.39 16.28
C PRO A 68 -8.17 -15.99 16.30
N GLU A 69 -8.80 -16.05 17.47
CA GLU A 69 -10.17 -16.53 17.66
C GLU A 69 -11.23 -15.65 16.96
N MET A 70 -10.89 -14.43 16.56
CA MET A 70 -11.82 -13.51 15.91
C MET A 70 -11.88 -13.66 14.39
N GLU A 71 -11.10 -14.55 13.79
CA GLU A 71 -11.03 -14.70 12.32
C GLU A 71 -12.41 -14.94 11.69
N ASP A 72 -13.22 -15.83 12.27
CA ASP A 72 -14.55 -16.14 11.75
C ASP A 72 -15.53 -14.98 11.88
N ARG A 73 -15.43 -14.18 12.95
CA ARG A 73 -16.25 -12.96 13.13
C ARG A 73 -15.90 -11.92 12.07
N ILE A 74 -14.62 -11.70 11.79
CA ILE A 74 -14.16 -10.79 10.73
C ILE A 74 -14.70 -11.27 9.38
N ARG A 75 -14.51 -12.56 9.07
CA ARG A 75 -14.99 -13.19 7.84
C ARG A 75 -16.50 -12.97 7.64
N LYS A 76 -17.29 -13.22 8.68
CA LYS A 76 -18.73 -12.98 8.69
C LYS A 76 -19.07 -11.56 8.26
N TYR A 77 -18.48 -10.54 8.91
CA TYR A 77 -18.83 -9.16 8.64
C TYR A 77 -18.30 -8.63 7.30
N VAL A 78 -17.19 -9.19 6.78
CA VAL A 78 -16.75 -8.91 5.42
C VAL A 78 -17.73 -9.50 4.40
N GLN A 79 -18.17 -10.74 4.58
CA GLN A 79 -19.14 -11.42 3.69
C GLN A 79 -20.53 -10.77 3.75
N GLU A 80 -20.94 -10.25 4.89
CA GLU A 80 -22.19 -9.49 5.05
C GLU A 80 -22.11 -8.08 4.44
N GLY A 81 -20.93 -7.64 3.96
CA GLY A 81 -20.72 -6.28 3.44
C GLY A 81 -20.79 -5.20 4.51
N LYS A 82 -20.45 -5.54 5.75
CA LYS A 82 -20.36 -4.59 6.87
C LYS A 82 -18.94 -4.09 7.11
N LEU A 83 -17.92 -4.93 6.91
CA LEU A 83 -16.52 -4.57 7.04
C LEU A 83 -15.83 -4.57 5.67
N TYR A 84 -15.26 -3.44 5.28
CA TYR A 84 -14.56 -3.24 4.01
C TYR A 84 -13.05 -3.22 4.22
N LEU A 85 -12.34 -4.12 3.53
CA LEU A 85 -10.89 -4.32 3.59
C LEU A 85 -10.23 -4.06 2.24
N GLY A 86 -8.96 -3.66 2.26
CA GLY A 86 -8.18 -3.40 1.05
C GLY A 86 -8.65 -2.16 0.27
N PRO A 87 -8.19 -1.97 -0.97
CA PRO A 87 -7.47 -2.92 -1.82
C PRO A 87 -5.97 -3.02 -1.55
N PHE A 88 -5.39 -2.05 -0.84
CA PHE A 88 -3.97 -2.02 -0.54
C PHE A 88 -3.61 -2.96 0.63
N PHE A 89 -2.37 -3.43 0.63
CA PHE A 89 -1.78 -4.07 1.80
C PHE A 89 -1.54 -3.05 2.93
N VAL A 90 -0.86 -1.95 2.59
CA VAL A 90 -0.72 -0.73 3.40
C VAL A 90 -1.05 0.47 2.51
N GLY A 91 -1.41 1.63 3.07
CA GLY A 91 -1.51 2.90 2.34
C GLY A 91 -0.11 3.38 1.93
N PRO A 92 0.34 3.13 0.67
CA PRO A 92 1.72 3.41 0.29
C PRO A 92 1.95 4.89 0.00
N ASP A 93 3.19 5.36 0.20
CA ASP A 93 3.70 6.44 -0.64
C ASP A 93 3.78 5.96 -2.09
N GLU A 94 3.58 6.85 -3.06
CA GLU A 94 3.53 6.46 -4.46
C GLU A 94 4.79 6.87 -5.25
N PHE A 95 5.62 7.78 -4.72
CA PHE A 95 6.79 8.30 -5.43
C PHE A 95 8.10 7.60 -5.07
N ILE A 96 8.24 7.08 -3.84
CA ILE A 96 9.49 6.45 -3.41
C ILE A 96 9.54 4.95 -3.76
N PRO A 97 8.45 4.15 -3.57
CA PRO A 97 8.40 2.78 -4.08
C PRO A 97 8.44 2.74 -5.60
N ASP A 98 8.99 1.68 -6.17
CA ASP A 98 8.91 1.45 -7.62
C ASP A 98 7.54 0.88 -8.05
N GLY A 99 7.30 0.84 -9.36
CA GLY A 99 6.01 0.42 -9.91
C GLY A 99 5.66 -1.04 -9.58
N GLU A 100 6.64 -1.95 -9.56
CA GLU A 100 6.40 -3.34 -9.19
C GLU A 100 5.98 -3.45 -7.73
N SER A 101 6.60 -2.69 -6.83
CA SER A 101 6.23 -2.65 -5.42
C SER A 101 4.80 -2.17 -5.19
N LEU A 102 4.34 -1.17 -5.95
CA LEU A 102 2.94 -0.71 -5.90
C LEU A 102 1.97 -1.80 -6.37
N ILE A 103 2.31 -2.54 -7.44
CA ILE A 103 1.54 -3.69 -7.92
C ILE A 103 1.51 -4.79 -6.84
N ARG A 104 2.65 -5.11 -6.22
CA ARG A 104 2.74 -6.12 -5.14
C ARG A 104 1.97 -5.70 -3.90
N ASN A 105 1.91 -4.41 -3.59
CA ASN A 105 1.09 -3.88 -2.50
C ASN A 105 -0.40 -4.21 -2.74
N LEU A 106 -0.92 -3.92 -3.93
CA LEU A 106 -2.30 -4.27 -4.31
C LEU A 106 -2.53 -5.79 -4.35
N LEU A 107 -1.59 -6.58 -4.90
CA LEU A 107 -1.68 -8.05 -4.91
C LEU A 107 -1.80 -8.62 -3.50
N GLN A 108 -0.96 -8.17 -2.57
CA GLN A 108 -1.01 -8.62 -1.18
C GLN A 108 -2.29 -8.16 -0.48
N GLY A 109 -2.72 -6.92 -0.74
CA GLY A 109 -3.95 -6.38 -0.19
C GLY A 109 -5.18 -7.18 -0.62
N HIS A 110 -5.30 -7.47 -1.91
CA HIS A 110 -6.37 -8.32 -2.47
C HIS A 110 -6.32 -9.73 -1.89
N LYS A 111 -5.15 -10.39 -1.92
CA LYS A 111 -4.96 -11.75 -1.39
C LYS A 111 -5.43 -11.89 0.06
N ILE A 112 -5.18 -10.87 0.89
CA ILE A 112 -5.61 -10.87 2.29
C ILE A 112 -7.13 -10.63 2.37
N ALA A 113 -7.64 -9.58 1.73
CA ALA A 113 -9.04 -9.22 1.81
C ALA A 113 -9.96 -10.32 1.26
N GLU A 114 -9.59 -10.94 0.14
CA GLU A 114 -10.33 -12.05 -0.49
C GLU A 114 -10.35 -13.32 0.37
N LYS A 115 -9.34 -13.55 1.21
CA LYS A 115 -9.37 -14.64 2.21
C LYS A 115 -10.56 -14.52 3.16
N PHE A 116 -10.99 -13.27 3.46
CA PHE A 116 -12.14 -13.01 4.33
C PHE A 116 -13.46 -12.87 3.57
N GLY A 117 -13.43 -12.66 2.28
CA GLY A 117 -14.64 -12.59 1.45
C GLY A 117 -14.48 -11.74 0.21
N ASN A 118 -14.18 -10.44 0.36
CA ASN A 118 -14.06 -9.53 -0.76
C ASN A 118 -13.08 -8.40 -0.49
N SER A 119 -12.44 -7.90 -1.55
CA SER A 119 -11.62 -6.68 -1.51
C SER A 119 -12.41 -5.49 -2.02
N MET A 120 -12.37 -4.38 -1.29
CA MET A 120 -12.95 -3.11 -1.72
C MET A 120 -12.42 -2.68 -3.10
N LYS A 121 -13.30 -2.20 -3.98
CA LYS A 121 -12.95 -1.81 -5.36
C LYS A 121 -12.85 -0.29 -5.54
N VAL A 122 -12.22 0.38 -4.57
CA VAL A 122 -11.86 1.80 -4.62
C VAL A 122 -10.41 1.96 -4.18
N GLY A 123 -9.61 2.65 -4.99
CA GLY A 123 -8.23 3.03 -4.64
C GLY A 123 -8.25 4.15 -3.60
N TYR A 124 -8.48 3.80 -2.33
CA TYR A 124 -8.51 4.75 -1.23
C TYR A 124 -7.12 4.89 -0.61
N ASN A 125 -6.45 6.00 -0.90
CA ASN A 125 -5.13 6.34 -0.37
C ASN A 125 -5.14 7.81 0.07
N PRO A 126 -5.73 8.12 1.24
CA PRO A 126 -6.10 9.49 1.59
C PRO A 126 -4.91 10.37 1.92
N ASP A 127 -3.85 9.82 2.48
CA ASP A 127 -2.77 10.59 3.10
C ASP A 127 -1.41 10.48 2.41
N ALA A 128 -1.30 9.73 1.29
CA ALA A 128 -0.08 9.72 0.47
C ALA A 128 0.28 11.15 0.03
N PHE A 129 1.58 11.46 0.04
CA PHE A 129 2.08 12.83 -0.21
C PHE A 129 2.09 13.21 -1.68
N GLY A 130 1.04 12.85 -2.40
CA GLY A 130 0.81 13.02 -3.82
C GLY A 130 0.62 11.68 -4.53
N HIS A 131 0.29 11.75 -5.83
CA HIS A 131 -0.11 10.58 -6.60
C HIS A 131 0.58 10.56 -7.95
N ILE A 132 1.17 9.42 -8.33
CA ILE A 132 1.87 9.25 -9.60
C ILE A 132 0.89 9.17 -10.77
N SER A 133 1.33 9.67 -11.94
CA SER A 133 0.51 9.67 -13.15
C SER A 133 0.08 8.27 -13.63
N GLN A 134 0.78 7.21 -13.22
CA GLN A 134 0.46 5.82 -13.59
C GLN A 134 -0.54 5.14 -12.65
N MET A 135 -0.94 5.76 -11.54
CA MET A 135 -1.86 5.13 -10.59
C MET A 135 -3.19 4.71 -11.21
N PRO A 136 -3.85 5.49 -12.11
CA PRO A 136 -5.05 5.01 -12.81
C PRO A 136 -4.82 3.74 -13.63
N GLN A 137 -3.68 3.60 -14.31
CA GLN A 137 -3.30 2.38 -15.04
C GLN A 137 -3.17 1.20 -14.09
N ILE A 138 -2.45 1.36 -12.98
CA ILE A 138 -2.24 0.33 -11.97
C ILE A 138 -3.60 -0.11 -11.39
N LEU A 139 -4.45 0.82 -10.97
CA LEU A 139 -5.78 0.52 -10.43
C LEU A 139 -6.66 -0.22 -11.44
N ASN A 140 -6.62 0.17 -12.72
CA ASN A 140 -7.35 -0.53 -13.78
C ASN A 140 -6.89 -1.99 -13.94
N GLY A 141 -5.61 -2.29 -13.75
CA GLY A 141 -5.06 -3.64 -13.73
C GLY A 141 -5.71 -4.54 -12.68
N PHE A 142 -6.23 -3.96 -11.59
CA PHE A 142 -6.98 -4.65 -10.52
C PHE A 142 -8.50 -4.49 -10.64
N SER A 143 -8.99 -4.03 -11.81
CA SER A 143 -10.43 -3.76 -12.05
C SER A 143 -11.02 -2.70 -11.11
N ILE A 144 -10.20 -1.79 -10.59
CA ILE A 144 -10.59 -0.67 -9.75
C ILE A 144 -10.81 0.54 -10.66
N LYS A 145 -12.04 1.10 -10.62
CA LYS A 145 -12.47 2.19 -11.51
C LYS A 145 -12.63 3.53 -10.81
N SER A 146 -12.29 3.60 -9.54
CA SER A 146 -12.37 4.84 -8.75
C SER A 146 -11.17 5.00 -7.83
N ALA A 147 -10.74 6.24 -7.63
CA ALA A 147 -9.72 6.64 -6.66
C ALA A 147 -10.27 7.72 -5.72
N VAL A 148 -9.89 7.68 -4.45
CA VAL A 148 -10.28 8.69 -3.46
C VAL A 148 -9.06 9.04 -2.60
N PHE A 149 -8.75 10.33 -2.52
CA PHE A 149 -7.56 10.84 -1.82
C PHE A 149 -7.78 12.30 -1.35
N SER A 150 -6.91 12.78 -0.46
CA SER A 150 -7.02 14.15 0.08
C SER A 150 -5.87 15.08 -0.30
N ARG A 151 -4.74 14.55 -0.73
CA ARG A 151 -3.54 15.35 -1.04
C ARG A 151 -3.29 15.40 -2.55
N GLY A 152 -2.40 16.26 -2.97
CA GLY A 152 -1.87 16.30 -4.33
C GLY A 152 -2.64 17.15 -5.33
N VAL A 153 -3.89 17.58 -5.04
CA VAL A 153 -4.74 18.33 -5.97
C VAL A 153 -4.33 19.80 -6.02
N GLY A 154 -4.13 20.32 -7.24
CA GLY A 154 -3.84 21.71 -7.53
C GLY A 154 -5.08 22.53 -7.92
N GLU A 155 -4.89 23.84 -8.17
CA GLU A 155 -5.98 24.74 -8.61
C GLU A 155 -6.54 24.39 -9.98
N ASP A 156 -5.71 23.82 -10.84
CA ASP A 156 -6.09 23.38 -12.21
C ASP A 156 -7.17 22.30 -12.17
N VAL A 157 -7.14 21.44 -11.14
CA VAL A 157 -8.14 20.39 -10.92
C VAL A 157 -9.23 20.87 -9.97
N GLY A 158 -8.86 21.41 -8.81
CA GLY A 158 -9.78 21.76 -7.74
C GLY A 158 -10.82 22.84 -8.09
N LYS A 159 -10.52 23.73 -9.07
CA LYS A 159 -11.49 24.72 -9.59
C LYS A 159 -12.71 24.06 -10.26
N HIS A 160 -12.62 22.81 -10.67
CA HIS A 160 -13.69 22.07 -11.32
C HIS A 160 -14.55 21.24 -10.35
N GLY A 161 -14.33 21.39 -9.05
CA GLY A 161 -15.01 20.64 -8.01
C GLY A 161 -14.16 19.50 -7.45
N THR A 162 -14.80 18.58 -6.74
CA THR A 162 -14.10 17.49 -6.04
C THR A 162 -13.96 16.23 -6.89
N ASP A 163 -14.75 16.08 -7.96
CA ASP A 163 -14.82 14.84 -8.74
C ASP A 163 -14.38 15.10 -10.19
N PHE A 164 -13.52 14.22 -10.71
CA PHE A 164 -12.96 14.36 -12.07
C PHE A 164 -12.53 13.01 -12.64
N ILE A 165 -12.29 12.96 -13.95
CA ILE A 165 -11.66 11.80 -14.60
C ILE A 165 -10.15 11.99 -14.55
N TRP A 166 -9.46 11.05 -13.92
CA TRP A 166 -8.00 11.04 -13.86
C TRP A 166 -7.42 10.05 -14.85
N GLU A 167 -6.59 10.54 -15.79
CA GLU A 167 -6.05 9.78 -16.91
C GLU A 167 -4.54 9.57 -16.79
N SER A 168 -4.10 8.33 -16.96
CA SER A 168 -2.69 7.93 -17.06
C SER A 168 -2.10 8.23 -18.45
N PRO A 169 -0.75 8.20 -18.60
CA PRO A 169 -0.08 8.40 -19.88
C PRO A 169 -0.50 7.42 -20.99
N ASP A 170 -0.86 6.17 -20.64
CA ASP A 170 -1.33 5.13 -21.56
C ASP A 170 -2.80 5.29 -21.99
N GLY A 171 -3.51 6.28 -21.46
CA GLY A 171 -4.94 6.52 -21.73
C GLY A 171 -5.88 5.78 -20.76
N SER A 172 -5.39 4.92 -19.88
CA SER A 172 -6.20 4.35 -18.81
C SER A 172 -6.72 5.43 -17.87
N SER A 173 -7.96 5.31 -17.39
CA SER A 173 -8.55 6.30 -16.52
C SER A 173 -9.38 5.71 -15.39
N VAL A 174 -9.52 6.47 -14.32
CA VAL A 174 -10.44 6.22 -13.20
C VAL A 174 -11.22 7.49 -12.88
N VAL A 175 -12.38 7.35 -12.26
CA VAL A 175 -13.06 8.50 -11.63
C VAL A 175 -12.38 8.76 -10.30
N ALA A 176 -11.82 9.94 -10.13
CA ALA A 176 -11.15 10.39 -8.92
C ALA A 176 -12.02 11.34 -8.12
N SER A 177 -11.98 11.21 -6.80
CA SER A 177 -12.65 12.13 -5.88
C SER A 177 -11.63 12.67 -4.86
N HIS A 178 -11.46 13.98 -4.86
CA HIS A 178 -10.70 14.71 -3.87
C HIS A 178 -11.57 14.96 -2.64
N ILE A 179 -11.10 14.53 -1.48
CA ILE A 179 -11.77 14.76 -0.21
C ILE A 179 -11.02 15.80 0.63
N PHE A 180 -11.76 16.62 1.35
CA PHE A 180 -11.15 17.42 2.40
C PHE A 180 -10.98 16.53 3.63
N TYR A 181 -9.73 16.29 4.01
CA TYR A 181 -9.39 15.43 5.13
C TYR A 181 -10.15 15.84 6.39
N GLY A 182 -10.87 14.91 6.97
CA GLY A 182 -11.60 15.15 8.20
C GLY A 182 -12.88 15.97 8.08
N ASN A 183 -13.50 16.09 6.91
CA ASN A 183 -14.66 16.94 6.67
C ASN A 183 -15.88 16.65 7.56
N ALA A 184 -16.06 15.41 8.01
CA ALA A 184 -17.13 15.01 8.94
C ALA A 184 -16.60 14.11 10.09
N THR A 185 -15.33 14.29 10.46
CA THR A 185 -14.71 13.52 11.53
C THR A 185 -15.37 13.82 12.88
N HIS A 186 -15.63 12.74 13.62
CA HIS A 186 -16.21 12.79 14.98
C HIS A 186 -17.52 13.59 15.03
N LEU A 187 -18.55 13.04 14.38
CA LEU A 187 -19.88 13.60 14.48
C LEU A 187 -20.33 13.60 15.96
N PRO A 188 -20.75 14.75 16.51
CA PRO A 188 -21.18 14.83 17.91
C PRO A 188 -22.31 13.86 18.24
N THR A 189 -22.38 13.41 19.49
CA THR A 189 -23.52 12.60 19.99
C THR A 189 -24.81 13.43 20.13
N ASP A 190 -24.69 14.74 20.30
CA ASP A 190 -25.82 15.65 20.22
C ASP A 190 -26.31 15.75 18.76
N LEU A 191 -27.57 15.36 18.55
CA LEU A 191 -28.11 15.19 17.20
C LEU A 191 -28.25 16.50 16.41
N GLU A 192 -28.56 17.61 17.10
CA GLU A 192 -28.67 18.93 16.47
C GLU A 192 -27.28 19.42 16.00
N SER A 193 -26.30 19.33 16.89
CA SER A 193 -24.90 19.65 16.57
C SER A 193 -24.35 18.76 15.45
N ALA A 194 -24.69 17.48 15.43
CA ALA A 194 -24.29 16.57 14.35
C ALA A 194 -24.89 16.96 13.00
N LYS A 195 -26.19 17.28 12.97
CA LYS A 195 -26.89 17.79 11.77
C LYS A 195 -26.22 19.07 11.24
N ASP A 196 -25.91 20.02 12.13
CA ASP A 196 -25.29 21.27 11.76
C ASP A 196 -23.86 21.04 11.23
N ARG A 197 -23.11 20.10 11.81
CA ARG A 197 -21.79 19.67 11.31
C ARG A 197 -21.88 19.09 9.92
N ILE A 198 -22.85 18.23 9.64
CA ILE A 198 -23.11 17.67 8.32
C ILE A 198 -23.42 18.78 7.31
N LYS A 199 -24.28 19.71 7.66
CA LYS A 199 -24.63 20.85 6.80
C LYS A 199 -23.41 21.70 6.46
N GLN A 200 -22.59 22.05 7.46
CA GLN A 200 -21.33 22.78 7.27
C GLN A 200 -20.36 22.03 6.35
N ALA A 201 -20.23 20.71 6.53
CA ALA A 201 -19.36 19.89 5.68
C ALA A 201 -19.83 19.87 4.22
N ILE A 202 -21.14 19.79 3.97
CA ILE A 202 -21.73 19.89 2.62
C ILE A 202 -21.49 21.27 2.00
N GLU A 203 -21.70 22.34 2.77
CA GLU A 203 -21.49 23.71 2.33
C GLU A 203 -20.01 23.99 1.97
N ALA A 204 -19.09 23.47 2.77
CA ALA A 204 -17.64 23.62 2.54
C ALA A 204 -17.15 22.96 1.25
N MET A 205 -17.87 21.96 0.74
CA MET A 205 -17.53 21.29 -0.53
C MET A 205 -18.08 21.98 -1.78
N ASN A 206 -18.83 23.06 -1.64
CA ASN A 206 -19.36 23.80 -2.78
C ASN A 206 -18.34 24.84 -3.32
N PRO A 207 -18.31 25.14 -4.64
CA PRO A 207 -19.19 24.56 -5.67
C PRO A 207 -18.84 23.13 -6.04
N LYS A 208 -19.86 22.29 -6.20
CA LYS A 208 -19.74 20.89 -6.65
C LYS A 208 -20.48 20.68 -7.97
N THR A 209 -19.88 19.88 -8.85
CA THR A 209 -20.50 19.54 -10.15
C THR A 209 -21.71 18.63 -9.98
N LEU A 210 -21.62 17.67 -9.04
CA LEU A 210 -22.64 16.66 -8.79
C LEU A 210 -23.25 16.84 -7.39
N PRO A 211 -24.53 16.50 -7.19
CA PRO A 211 -25.21 16.64 -5.90
C PRO A 211 -24.91 15.49 -4.92
N TYR A 212 -23.71 14.91 -5.00
CA TYR A 212 -23.27 13.80 -4.17
C TYR A 212 -22.13 14.25 -3.26
N TYR A 213 -22.25 14.00 -1.95
CA TYR A 213 -21.31 14.45 -0.94
C TYR A 213 -20.76 13.26 -0.17
N LEU A 214 -19.43 13.14 -0.12
CA LEU A 214 -18.75 12.13 0.64
C LEU A 214 -18.33 12.71 1.99
N LEU A 215 -18.90 12.17 3.06
CA LEU A 215 -18.64 12.56 4.42
C LEU A 215 -17.82 11.49 5.13
N ILE A 216 -16.53 11.77 5.32
CA ILE A 216 -15.63 10.84 5.99
C ILE A 216 -15.76 11.04 7.52
N ASN A 217 -16.32 10.04 8.19
CA ASN A 217 -16.42 10.00 9.63
C ASN A 217 -15.31 9.12 10.22
N GLY A 218 -14.28 9.76 10.69
CA GLY A 218 -13.06 9.16 11.23
C GLY A 218 -11.78 9.78 10.69
N SER A 219 -10.79 9.98 11.55
CA SER A 219 -9.45 10.49 11.29
C SER A 219 -8.39 9.56 11.88
N ASP A 220 -7.19 10.07 12.14
CA ASP A 220 -6.04 9.33 12.67
C ASP A 220 -6.40 8.59 13.96
N GLY A 221 -6.32 7.26 13.89
CA GLY A 221 -6.62 6.38 15.01
C GLY A 221 -8.03 6.49 15.57
N SER A 222 -9.01 7.02 14.82
CA SER A 222 -10.39 7.15 15.28
C SER A 222 -10.98 5.82 15.70
N VAL A 223 -11.77 5.87 16.78
CA VAL A 223 -12.54 4.71 17.26
C VAL A 223 -13.91 4.66 16.57
N PRO A 224 -14.49 3.48 16.36
CA PRO A 224 -15.85 3.36 15.83
C PRO A 224 -16.89 3.98 16.74
N GLU A 225 -17.90 4.64 16.15
CA GLU A 225 -18.92 5.41 16.86
C GLU A 225 -20.31 4.81 16.65
N ALA A 226 -20.88 4.21 17.70
CA ALA A 226 -22.15 3.45 17.66
C ALA A 226 -23.39 4.32 17.35
N HIS A 227 -23.32 5.63 17.56
CA HIS A 227 -24.44 6.57 17.42
C HIS A 227 -24.72 7.07 15.99
N ILE A 228 -23.90 6.67 15.01
CA ILE A 228 -24.07 7.11 13.60
C ILE A 228 -25.46 6.81 13.04
N PRO A 229 -26.09 5.64 13.25
CA PRO A 229 -27.45 5.39 12.75
C PRO A 229 -28.49 6.39 13.26
N GLU A 230 -28.38 6.83 14.52
CA GLU A 230 -29.28 7.83 15.11
C GLU A 230 -29.13 9.19 14.45
N ILE A 231 -27.87 9.60 14.16
CA ILE A 231 -27.57 10.84 13.43
C ILE A 231 -28.17 10.79 12.02
N VAL A 232 -28.02 9.67 11.33
CA VAL A 232 -28.58 9.49 9.98
C VAL A 232 -30.11 9.62 10.00
N LYS A 233 -30.75 8.97 10.94
CA LYS A 233 -32.22 9.07 11.10
C LYS A 233 -32.64 10.51 11.36
N TYR A 234 -32.05 11.15 12.36
CA TYR A 234 -32.38 12.53 12.74
C TYR A 234 -32.13 13.52 11.60
N GLY A 235 -30.97 13.43 10.94
CA GLY A 235 -30.63 14.29 9.82
C GLY A 235 -31.59 14.12 8.65
N ASN A 236 -32.06 12.90 8.38
CA ASN A 236 -33.05 12.64 7.34
C ASN A 236 -34.44 13.21 7.65
N GLU A 237 -34.79 13.37 8.93
CA GLU A 237 -36.03 14.03 9.35
C GLU A 237 -35.93 15.56 9.27
N LYS A 238 -34.74 16.13 9.47
CA LYS A 238 -34.54 17.58 9.62
C LYS A 238 -34.02 18.29 8.38
N LEU A 239 -33.31 17.59 7.48
CA LEU A 239 -32.79 18.15 6.24
C LEU A 239 -33.77 17.87 5.09
N GLU A 240 -34.39 18.91 4.59
CA GLU A 240 -35.45 18.80 3.56
C GLU A 240 -34.89 18.47 2.18
N ASP A 241 -33.71 18.98 1.84
CA ASP A 241 -33.10 18.88 0.51
C ASP A 241 -32.04 17.76 0.38
N THR A 242 -31.63 17.15 1.50
CA THR A 242 -30.50 16.22 1.55
C THR A 242 -30.91 14.85 2.12
N GLU A 243 -30.65 13.79 1.37
CA GLU A 243 -30.71 12.42 1.82
C GLU A 243 -29.36 12.04 2.47
N ILE A 244 -29.39 11.63 3.74
CA ILE A 244 -28.19 11.13 4.44
C ILE A 244 -28.23 9.61 4.46
N ILE A 245 -27.11 9.00 4.06
CA ILE A 245 -26.94 7.55 3.98
C ILE A 245 -25.70 7.15 4.79
N HIS A 246 -25.85 6.26 5.77
CA HIS A 246 -24.72 5.52 6.32
C HIS A 246 -24.34 4.44 5.31
N GLY A 247 -23.33 4.68 4.52
CA GLY A 247 -23.03 3.89 3.33
C GLY A 247 -21.55 3.59 3.17
N THR A 248 -21.17 3.21 1.96
CA THR A 248 -19.83 2.76 1.61
C THR A 248 -19.16 3.71 0.63
N MET A 249 -17.82 3.65 0.57
CA MET A 249 -17.03 4.36 -0.43
C MET A 249 -17.43 3.93 -1.85
N GLU A 250 -17.70 2.65 -2.05
CA GLU A 250 -18.11 2.11 -3.35
C GLU A 250 -19.46 2.65 -3.82
N GLN A 251 -20.43 2.82 -2.90
CA GLN A 251 -21.73 3.45 -3.20
C GLN A 251 -21.55 4.89 -3.68
N TYR A 252 -20.74 5.68 -2.97
CA TYR A 252 -20.44 7.04 -3.39
C TYR A 252 -19.80 7.07 -4.79
N CYS A 253 -18.74 6.29 -4.97
CA CYS A 253 -18.04 6.22 -6.26
C CYS A 253 -18.94 5.73 -7.41
N ALA A 254 -19.88 4.83 -7.13
CA ALA A 254 -20.85 4.38 -8.15
C ALA A 254 -21.79 5.52 -8.59
N LEU A 255 -22.27 6.34 -7.66
CA LEU A 255 -23.08 7.53 -7.98
C LEU A 255 -22.29 8.53 -8.83
N VAL A 256 -21.03 8.81 -8.47
CA VAL A 256 -20.19 9.73 -9.26
C VAL A 256 -19.92 9.18 -10.65
N ARG A 257 -19.60 7.87 -10.77
CA ARG A 257 -19.38 7.22 -12.09
C ARG A 257 -20.62 7.22 -12.99
N SER A 258 -21.82 7.14 -12.42
CA SER A 258 -23.05 7.19 -13.23
C SER A 258 -23.25 8.53 -13.96
N GLU A 259 -22.51 9.56 -13.58
CA GLU A 259 -22.55 10.91 -14.14
C GLU A 259 -21.22 11.32 -14.80
N ILE A 260 -20.44 10.32 -15.25
CA ILE A 260 -19.06 10.52 -15.75
C ILE A 260 -18.97 11.57 -16.89
N ASP A 261 -20.00 11.68 -17.72
CA ASP A 261 -20.06 12.62 -18.83
C ASP A 261 -20.07 14.10 -18.39
N LYS A 262 -20.37 14.36 -17.12
CA LYS A 262 -20.38 15.70 -16.51
C LYS A 262 -19.04 16.08 -15.89
N LEU A 263 -18.08 15.17 -15.83
CA LEU A 263 -16.81 15.36 -15.14
C LEU A 263 -15.73 15.91 -16.07
N ASN A 264 -14.92 16.82 -15.54
CA ASN A 264 -13.71 17.29 -16.23
C ASN A 264 -12.62 16.23 -16.19
N LYS A 265 -11.66 16.33 -17.11
CA LYS A 265 -10.50 15.44 -17.18
C LYS A 265 -9.25 16.12 -16.66
N HIS A 266 -8.44 15.35 -15.96
CA HIS A 266 -7.06 15.69 -15.61
C HIS A 266 -6.13 14.56 -16.05
N LYS A 267 -5.00 14.91 -16.65
CA LYS A 267 -3.97 13.96 -17.08
C LYS A 267 -2.64 14.29 -16.40
N GLY A 268 -1.99 13.27 -15.86
CA GLY A 268 -0.70 13.42 -15.24
C GLY A 268 -0.70 13.15 -13.73
N GLU A 269 0.40 13.52 -13.07
CA GLU A 269 0.56 13.36 -11.64
C GLU A 269 -0.21 14.41 -10.83
N LEU A 270 -0.49 14.10 -9.60
CA LEU A 270 -1.13 14.99 -8.62
C LEU A 270 -0.14 15.24 -7.50
N HIS A 271 0.60 16.34 -7.58
CA HIS A 271 1.69 16.63 -6.65
C HIS A 271 1.75 18.11 -6.25
N TRP A 272 0.58 18.64 -5.84
CA TRP A 272 0.42 20.01 -5.39
C TRP A 272 -0.05 20.10 -3.95
N GLY A 273 0.58 20.99 -3.18
CA GLY A 273 0.21 21.25 -1.78
C GLY A 273 -0.86 22.34 -1.59
N ARG A 274 -1.77 22.55 -2.56
CA ARG A 274 -2.70 23.68 -2.53
C ARG A 274 -3.78 23.57 -1.48
N TYR A 275 -4.44 22.42 -1.42
CA TYR A 275 -5.56 22.19 -0.51
C TYR A 275 -5.18 21.40 0.72
N ASN A 276 -4.11 20.60 0.63
CA ASN A 276 -3.53 19.87 1.74
C ASN A 276 -2.03 19.71 1.53
N LEU A 277 -1.25 19.78 2.61
CA LEU A 277 0.22 19.73 2.54
C LEU A 277 0.70 18.38 2.01
N ILE A 278 1.69 18.39 1.10
CA ILE A 278 2.34 17.18 0.58
C ILE A 278 3.76 16.95 1.10
N LEU A 279 4.17 17.71 2.10
CA LEU A 279 5.42 17.53 2.86
C LEU A 279 6.65 17.24 1.97
N TYR A 280 6.97 18.11 1.01
CA TYR A 280 8.06 17.91 0.03
C TYR A 280 9.41 17.45 0.61
N GLY A 281 9.72 17.78 1.87
CA GLY A 281 10.94 17.37 2.55
C GLY A 281 11.05 15.86 2.83
N VAL A 282 9.97 15.11 2.72
CA VAL A 282 9.95 13.67 3.01
C VAL A 282 10.82 12.85 2.06
N TYR A 283 11.01 13.31 0.82
CA TYR A 283 11.83 12.62 -0.18
C TYR A 283 13.33 12.66 0.14
N SER A 284 13.79 13.67 0.88
CA SER A 284 15.18 13.80 1.31
C SER A 284 15.44 13.48 2.79
N SER A 285 14.37 13.28 3.56
CA SER A 285 14.46 12.91 4.98
C SER A 285 14.99 11.49 5.14
N ARG A 286 15.92 11.27 6.09
CA ARG A 286 16.49 9.95 6.43
C ARG A 286 16.82 9.09 5.19
N THR A 287 17.66 9.62 4.32
CA THR A 287 18.03 9.04 3.02
C THR A 287 18.44 7.56 3.11
N TYR A 288 19.03 7.12 4.22
CA TYR A 288 19.42 5.73 4.44
C TYR A 288 18.25 4.74 4.35
N LEU A 289 17.01 5.16 4.70
CA LEU A 289 15.81 4.32 4.52
C LEU A 289 15.49 4.14 3.04
N LYS A 290 15.56 5.22 2.25
CA LYS A 290 15.32 5.20 0.80
C LYS A 290 16.38 4.34 0.10
N GLN A 291 17.64 4.43 0.54
CA GLN A 291 18.73 3.58 0.03
C GLN A 291 18.51 2.09 0.38
N ALA A 292 18.10 1.79 1.62
CA ALA A 292 17.77 0.43 2.03
C ALA A 292 16.57 -0.11 1.24
N ASN A 293 15.57 0.73 0.99
CA ASN A 293 14.42 0.39 0.15
C ASN A 293 14.85 0.03 -1.27
N ALA A 294 15.58 0.93 -1.95
CA ALA A 294 16.05 0.71 -3.32
C ALA A 294 16.90 -0.56 -3.44
N LYS A 295 17.80 -0.80 -2.48
CA LYS A 295 18.60 -2.04 -2.42
C LYS A 295 17.71 -3.27 -2.31
N THR A 296 16.70 -3.25 -1.43
CA THR A 296 15.83 -4.40 -1.18
C THR A 296 14.92 -4.69 -2.38
N GLN A 297 14.30 -3.65 -2.97
CA GLN A 297 13.52 -3.77 -4.21
C GLN A 297 14.35 -4.39 -5.32
N THR A 298 15.52 -3.82 -5.59
CA THR A 298 16.43 -4.32 -6.63
C THR A 298 16.80 -5.78 -6.41
N LEU A 299 17.13 -6.17 -5.17
CA LEU A 299 17.52 -7.54 -4.85
C LEU A 299 16.38 -8.54 -5.09
N LEU A 300 15.15 -8.20 -4.69
CA LEU A 300 13.98 -9.05 -4.91
C LEU A 300 13.60 -9.10 -6.39
N GLU A 301 13.39 -7.94 -7.00
CA GLU A 301 12.77 -7.79 -8.31
C GLU A 301 13.72 -8.14 -9.47
N LYS A 302 15.00 -7.72 -9.36
CA LYS A 302 15.96 -7.85 -10.45
C LYS A 302 16.88 -9.07 -10.33
N TYR A 303 16.95 -9.68 -9.14
CA TYR A 303 17.84 -10.81 -8.90
C TYR A 303 17.10 -12.03 -8.35
N ALA A 304 16.59 -11.99 -7.12
CA ALA A 304 16.13 -13.20 -6.44
C ALA A 304 14.96 -13.88 -7.17
N GLU A 305 13.92 -13.16 -7.52
CA GLU A 305 12.76 -13.72 -8.25
C GLU A 305 13.10 -14.17 -9.68
N PRO A 306 13.80 -13.38 -10.52
CA PRO A 306 14.17 -13.83 -11.86
C PRO A 306 15.00 -15.11 -11.87
N TYR A 307 16.03 -15.22 -11.01
CA TYR A 307 16.86 -16.42 -10.95
C TYR A 307 16.13 -17.62 -10.35
N ALA A 308 15.24 -17.41 -9.37
CA ALA A 308 14.41 -18.48 -8.84
C ALA A 308 13.39 -18.97 -9.90
N SER A 309 12.80 -18.06 -10.65
CA SER A 309 11.90 -18.39 -11.77
C SER A 309 12.62 -19.16 -12.87
N PHE A 310 13.87 -18.77 -13.19
CA PHE A 310 14.70 -19.48 -14.16
C PHE A 310 15.09 -20.88 -13.67
N ALA A 311 15.52 -21.01 -12.41
CA ALA A 311 15.81 -22.29 -11.79
C ALA A 311 14.59 -23.24 -11.80
N TRP A 312 13.41 -22.72 -11.50
CA TRP A 312 12.15 -23.44 -11.55
C TRP A 312 11.79 -23.87 -12.99
N ALA A 313 11.79 -22.92 -13.94
CA ALA A 313 11.28 -23.17 -15.28
C ALA A 313 12.21 -24.05 -16.13
N VAL A 314 13.54 -23.94 -15.94
CA VAL A 314 14.55 -24.61 -16.80
C VAL A 314 15.11 -25.86 -16.12
N PHE A 315 15.31 -25.85 -14.82
CA PHE A 315 15.98 -26.94 -14.10
C PHE A 315 15.02 -27.76 -13.23
N GLY A 316 13.71 -27.44 -13.24
CA GLY A 316 12.68 -28.18 -12.48
C GLY A 316 12.80 -28.05 -10.97
N ASP A 317 13.43 -26.97 -10.48
CA ASP A 317 13.52 -26.70 -9.04
C ASP A 317 12.15 -26.23 -8.48
N ASP A 318 11.94 -26.41 -7.17
CA ASP A 318 10.76 -25.91 -6.51
C ASP A 318 10.83 -24.38 -6.36
N TYR A 319 9.77 -23.66 -6.80
CA TYR A 319 9.68 -22.23 -6.60
C TYR A 319 9.34 -21.89 -5.15
N PRO A 320 10.20 -21.18 -4.42
CA PRO A 320 10.06 -20.98 -2.98
C PRO A 320 9.08 -19.83 -2.63
N MET A 321 7.83 -19.92 -3.12
CA MET A 321 6.79 -18.91 -2.99
C MET A 321 6.58 -18.40 -1.54
N PRO A 322 6.53 -19.24 -0.47
CA PRO A 322 6.30 -18.75 0.88
C PRO A 322 7.41 -17.82 1.39
N PHE A 323 8.65 -18.05 0.98
CA PHE A 323 9.78 -17.18 1.34
C PHE A 323 9.71 -15.84 0.60
N PHE A 324 9.37 -15.85 -0.69
CA PHE A 324 9.13 -14.60 -1.43
C PHE A 324 7.95 -13.82 -0.85
N ASP A 325 6.85 -14.48 -0.54
CA ASP A 325 5.70 -13.83 0.12
C ASP A 325 6.12 -13.16 1.44
N ARG A 326 6.94 -13.83 2.25
CA ARG A 326 7.48 -13.26 3.48
C ARG A 326 8.40 -12.08 3.23
N ALA A 327 9.32 -12.18 2.28
CA ALA A 327 10.28 -11.11 1.97
C ALA A 327 9.56 -9.86 1.43
N TRP A 328 8.59 -10.04 0.52
CA TRP A 328 7.76 -8.95 0.00
C TRP A 328 6.93 -8.29 1.11
N ARG A 329 6.28 -9.04 1.98
CA ARG A 329 5.51 -8.45 3.08
C ARG A 329 6.37 -7.59 4.00
N LEU A 330 7.59 -8.01 4.31
CA LEU A 330 8.54 -7.22 5.12
C LEU A 330 8.92 -5.91 4.42
N LEU A 331 9.16 -5.95 3.11
CA LEU A 331 9.45 -4.76 2.32
C LEU A 331 8.22 -3.83 2.25
N LEU A 332 7.06 -4.37 1.89
CA LEU A 332 5.82 -3.60 1.69
C LEU A 332 5.31 -2.94 2.97
N GLN A 333 5.54 -3.52 4.15
CA GLN A 333 5.26 -2.86 5.43
C GLN A 333 5.99 -1.53 5.57
N ASN A 334 7.21 -1.44 5.02
CA ASN A 334 7.99 -0.21 5.02
C ASN A 334 7.51 0.83 3.99
N HIS A 335 6.68 0.43 3.02
CA HIS A 335 6.10 1.34 2.03
C HIS A 335 4.90 2.12 2.54
N PHE A 336 4.41 1.82 3.76
CA PHE A 336 3.47 2.69 4.45
C PHE A 336 4.01 4.13 4.43
N HIS A 337 3.16 5.10 4.04
CA HIS A 337 3.63 6.44 3.66
C HIS A 337 4.48 7.11 4.73
N ASP A 338 4.10 7.07 6.01
CA ASP A 338 4.87 7.69 7.09
C ASP A 338 6.22 7.01 7.35
N THR A 339 6.30 5.68 7.14
CA THR A 339 7.52 4.93 7.36
C THR A 339 8.56 5.26 6.29
N ILE A 340 8.22 5.09 5.00
CA ILE A 340 9.20 5.31 3.92
C ILE A 340 9.50 6.79 3.71
N CYS A 341 8.52 7.67 3.90
CA CYS A 341 8.69 9.12 3.86
C CYS A 341 9.46 9.66 5.06
N ALA A 342 9.60 8.88 6.11
CA ALA A 342 10.41 9.20 7.26
C ALA A 342 9.93 10.43 8.07
N CYS A 343 8.60 10.55 8.23
CA CYS A 343 7.95 11.56 9.06
C CYS A 343 7.48 11.03 10.43
N SER A 344 7.80 9.78 10.75
CA SER A 344 7.53 9.14 12.05
C SER A 344 8.62 9.41 13.11
N GLN A 345 8.41 8.93 14.34
CA GLN A 345 9.43 9.00 15.40
C GLN A 345 10.60 8.02 15.17
N ASP A 346 11.75 8.28 15.82
CA ASP A 346 13.00 7.54 15.58
C ASP A 346 12.91 6.02 15.78
N LYS A 347 12.14 5.55 16.76
CA LYS A 347 12.01 4.12 17.04
C LYS A 347 11.37 3.34 15.89
N VAL A 348 10.48 3.96 15.13
CA VAL A 348 9.85 3.35 13.93
C VAL A 348 10.91 2.98 12.90
N TYR A 349 11.96 3.79 12.75
CA TYR A 349 13.00 3.53 11.74
C TYR A 349 13.95 2.41 12.11
N HIS A 350 14.15 2.14 13.40
CA HIS A 350 14.87 0.94 13.83
C HIS A 350 14.13 -0.33 13.38
N ASP A 351 12.82 -0.37 13.56
CA ASP A 351 11.98 -1.49 13.14
C ASP A 351 11.94 -1.60 11.59
N ALA A 352 11.87 -0.48 10.90
CA ALA A 352 11.91 -0.44 9.44
C ALA A 352 13.24 -0.98 8.88
N MET A 353 14.38 -0.59 9.46
CA MET A 353 15.69 -1.10 9.06
C MET A 353 15.82 -2.61 9.31
N LEU A 354 15.23 -3.10 10.40
CA LEU A 354 15.21 -4.54 10.68
C LEU A 354 14.38 -5.30 9.65
N ARG A 355 13.21 -4.77 9.25
CA ARG A 355 12.39 -5.35 8.17
C ARG A 355 13.15 -5.41 6.84
N TYR A 356 13.87 -4.33 6.46
CA TYR A 356 14.74 -4.36 5.27
C TYR A 356 15.82 -5.44 5.39
N ALA A 357 16.52 -5.51 6.52
CA ALA A 357 17.57 -6.50 6.74
C ALA A 357 17.03 -7.96 6.62
N HIS A 358 15.88 -8.25 7.22
CA HIS A 358 15.26 -9.58 7.13
C HIS A 358 14.81 -9.92 5.70
N SER A 359 14.23 -8.95 4.96
CA SER A 359 13.85 -9.14 3.56
C SER A 359 15.08 -9.43 2.69
N GLN A 360 16.18 -8.68 2.88
CA GLN A 360 17.44 -8.89 2.16
C GLN A 360 18.04 -10.27 2.47
N GLN A 361 18.09 -10.68 3.74
CA GLN A 361 18.60 -12.01 4.12
C GLN A 361 17.84 -13.15 3.43
N ILE A 362 16.52 -13.05 3.36
CA ILE A 362 15.69 -14.04 2.64
C ILE A 362 16.06 -14.03 1.16
N ALA A 363 16.06 -12.87 0.52
CA ALA A 363 16.32 -12.72 -0.91
C ALA A 363 17.75 -13.19 -1.29
N GLU A 364 18.77 -12.85 -0.49
CA GLU A 364 20.14 -13.31 -0.67
C GLU A 364 20.25 -14.84 -0.60
N LYS A 365 19.53 -15.46 0.35
CA LYS A 365 19.52 -16.92 0.48
C LYS A 365 18.81 -17.61 -0.68
N LEU A 366 17.71 -17.05 -1.16
CA LEU A 366 16.98 -17.56 -2.32
C LEU A 366 17.83 -17.44 -3.59
N LEU A 367 18.55 -16.34 -3.77
CA LEU A 367 19.47 -16.13 -4.87
C LEU A 367 20.64 -17.14 -4.82
N GLU A 368 21.26 -17.34 -3.65
CA GLU A 368 22.32 -18.36 -3.47
C GLU A 368 21.80 -19.75 -3.86
N ARG A 369 20.60 -20.12 -3.41
CA ARG A 369 19.97 -21.40 -3.74
C ARG A 369 19.78 -21.54 -5.27
N SER A 370 19.24 -20.52 -5.93
CA SER A 370 19.01 -20.52 -7.34
C SER A 370 20.32 -20.67 -8.13
N PHE A 371 21.39 -19.97 -7.74
CA PHE A 371 22.69 -20.12 -8.36
C PHE A 371 23.25 -21.53 -8.20
N LYS A 372 23.10 -22.19 -7.05
CA LYS A 372 23.52 -23.58 -6.85
C LYS A 372 22.83 -24.54 -7.80
N VAL A 373 21.52 -24.33 -8.03
CA VAL A 373 20.75 -25.14 -8.99
C VAL A 373 21.24 -24.89 -10.43
N ILE A 374 21.33 -23.64 -10.84
CA ILE A 374 21.71 -23.25 -12.21
C ILE A 374 23.13 -23.68 -12.55
N THR A 375 24.06 -23.63 -11.58
CA THR A 375 25.48 -23.95 -11.81
C THR A 375 25.83 -25.43 -11.67
N ARG A 376 24.92 -26.25 -11.15
CA ARG A 376 25.18 -27.67 -10.85
C ARG A 376 25.71 -28.46 -12.04
N ASP A 377 25.15 -28.20 -13.20
CA ASP A 377 25.44 -28.98 -14.42
C ASP A 377 26.37 -28.21 -15.39
N ILE A 378 26.97 -27.08 -14.95
CA ILE A 378 27.94 -26.34 -15.76
C ILE A 378 29.29 -27.05 -15.67
N ASN A 379 29.83 -27.48 -16.82
CA ASN A 379 31.19 -28.00 -16.89
C ASN A 379 32.18 -26.85 -16.67
N THR A 380 32.91 -26.90 -15.55
CA THR A 380 33.92 -25.90 -15.18
C THR A 380 35.34 -26.43 -15.32
N GLU A 381 35.54 -27.66 -15.89
CA GLU A 381 36.85 -28.20 -16.16
C GLU A 381 37.52 -27.43 -17.29
N SER A 382 38.77 -27.03 -17.10
CA SER A 382 39.61 -26.43 -18.12
C SER A 382 40.90 -27.21 -18.25
N PRO A 383 41.21 -27.75 -19.42
CA PRO A 383 42.45 -28.49 -19.62
C PRO A 383 43.70 -27.62 -19.47
N ASN A 384 43.55 -26.32 -19.60
CA ASN A 384 44.64 -25.34 -19.53
C ASN A 384 44.89 -24.75 -18.14
N ILE A 385 44.03 -25.05 -17.14
CA ILE A 385 44.09 -24.44 -15.82
C ILE A 385 43.97 -25.52 -14.76
N GLN A 386 45.08 -25.85 -14.09
CA GLN A 386 45.11 -26.79 -12.96
C GLN A 386 44.99 -26.04 -11.65
N ASN A 387 44.44 -26.68 -10.62
CA ASN A 387 44.28 -26.13 -9.26
C ASN A 387 43.54 -24.79 -9.23
N SER A 388 42.37 -24.72 -9.89
CA SER A 388 41.57 -23.52 -9.99
C SER A 388 40.15 -23.70 -9.45
N THR A 389 39.57 -22.60 -9.00
CA THR A 389 38.13 -22.51 -8.66
C THR A 389 37.44 -21.67 -9.74
N ALA A 390 36.36 -22.19 -10.31
CA ALA A 390 35.60 -21.45 -11.31
C ALA A 390 34.81 -20.30 -10.71
N LEU A 391 34.92 -19.15 -11.36
CA LEU A 391 34.08 -17.99 -11.07
C LEU A 391 33.04 -17.83 -12.18
N ILE A 392 31.75 -18.05 -11.86
CA ILE A 392 30.68 -17.94 -12.83
C ILE A 392 30.02 -16.57 -12.67
N VAL A 393 29.94 -15.82 -13.77
CA VAL A 393 29.33 -14.49 -13.81
C VAL A 393 28.02 -14.56 -14.60
N PHE A 394 26.95 -14.02 -14.03
CA PHE A 394 25.63 -13.99 -14.63
C PHE A 394 25.24 -12.59 -15.07
N ASN A 395 24.70 -12.48 -16.26
CA ASN A 395 24.02 -11.28 -16.74
C ASN A 395 22.50 -11.53 -16.77
N PRO A 396 21.71 -10.91 -15.89
CA PRO A 396 20.25 -11.11 -15.86
C PRO A 396 19.49 -10.33 -16.94
N LEU A 397 20.21 -9.51 -17.73
CA LEU A 397 19.59 -8.67 -18.75
C LEU A 397 19.59 -9.35 -20.12
N SER A 398 18.68 -8.94 -20.99
CA SER A 398 18.56 -9.45 -22.37
C SER A 398 19.61 -8.87 -23.35
N HIS A 399 20.52 -8.02 -22.88
CA HIS A 399 21.55 -7.37 -23.69
C HIS A 399 22.93 -7.46 -23.03
N SER A 400 23.98 -7.38 -23.82
CA SER A 400 25.36 -7.34 -23.33
C SER A 400 25.64 -6.06 -22.57
N ARG A 401 26.48 -6.16 -21.54
CA ARG A 401 26.94 -5.00 -20.75
C ARG A 401 28.42 -5.18 -20.36
N SER A 402 29.06 -4.07 -20.03
CA SER A 402 30.40 -4.03 -19.45
C SER A 402 30.35 -3.29 -18.15
N GLU A 403 30.70 -3.96 -17.05
CA GLU A 403 30.69 -3.35 -15.71
C GLU A 403 31.67 -4.06 -14.79
N VAL A 404 31.93 -3.47 -13.62
CA VAL A 404 32.75 -4.09 -12.57
C VAL A 404 31.91 -5.06 -11.75
N ALA A 405 32.25 -6.35 -11.79
CA ALA A 405 31.67 -7.38 -10.92
C ALA A 405 32.54 -7.54 -9.67
N THR A 406 31.92 -7.65 -8.50
CA THR A 406 32.64 -7.83 -7.23
C THR A 406 32.19 -9.11 -6.54
N LYS A 407 33.15 -9.94 -6.12
CA LYS A 407 32.92 -11.14 -5.32
C LYS A 407 33.88 -11.21 -4.14
N LYS A 408 33.36 -11.42 -2.95
CA LYS A 408 34.20 -11.80 -1.79
C LYS A 408 34.53 -13.27 -1.86
N ILE A 409 35.82 -13.60 -1.81
CA ILE A 409 36.35 -14.96 -1.74
C ILE A 409 36.86 -15.15 -0.31
N TYR A 410 36.37 -16.20 0.34
CA TYR A 410 36.81 -16.59 1.68
C TYR A 410 37.67 -17.84 1.54
N GLU A 411 38.95 -17.70 1.80
CA GLU A 411 39.89 -18.81 1.80
C GLU A 411 40.48 -19.04 3.21
N PRO A 412 40.74 -20.28 3.60
CA PRO A 412 41.47 -20.53 4.82
C PRO A 412 42.85 -19.91 4.74
N VAL A 413 43.28 -19.23 5.78
CA VAL A 413 44.65 -18.75 5.93
C VAL A 413 45.55 -19.99 6.11
N GLU A 414 46.63 -20.07 5.33
CA GLU A 414 47.61 -21.16 5.55
C GLU A 414 48.13 -21.18 7.00
N ALA A 415 48.56 -22.35 7.46
CA ALA A 415 49.01 -22.53 8.85
C ALA A 415 50.17 -21.61 9.26
N ASP A 416 50.90 -21.04 8.28
CA ASP A 416 51.99 -20.08 8.47
C ASP A 416 51.54 -18.60 8.39
N GLY A 417 50.23 -18.34 8.25
CA GLY A 417 49.67 -16.99 8.18
C GLY A 417 49.84 -16.27 6.86
N ARG A 418 50.28 -16.93 5.79
CA ARG A 418 50.41 -16.33 4.49
C ARG A 418 49.06 -16.22 3.80
N LEU A 419 48.81 -15.06 3.15
CA LEU A 419 47.68 -14.86 2.23
C LEU A 419 48.05 -15.50 0.89
N GLN A 420 47.14 -16.34 0.37
CA GLN A 420 47.28 -16.84 -0.99
C GLN A 420 47.04 -15.68 -1.99
N SER A 421 47.87 -15.60 -3.03
CA SER A 421 47.64 -14.71 -4.14
C SER A 421 46.88 -15.43 -5.25
N TYR A 422 45.88 -14.77 -5.83
CA TYR A 422 45.05 -15.29 -6.90
C TYR A 422 45.34 -14.57 -8.20
N ILE A 423 45.27 -15.31 -9.30
CA ILE A 423 45.28 -14.76 -10.65
C ILE A 423 43.94 -15.14 -11.27
N ILE A 424 43.23 -14.15 -11.80
CA ILE A 424 41.99 -14.39 -12.56
C ILE A 424 42.38 -14.64 -14.01
N LYS A 425 41.86 -15.74 -14.58
CA LYS A 425 42.07 -16.11 -15.97
C LYS A 425 40.72 -16.29 -16.66
N ASP A 426 40.67 -15.96 -17.96
CA ASP A 426 39.55 -16.33 -18.82
C ASP A 426 39.55 -17.84 -19.15
N THR A 427 38.57 -18.30 -19.91
CA THR A 427 38.44 -19.70 -20.34
C THR A 427 39.60 -20.18 -21.24
N ASP A 428 40.30 -19.27 -21.86
CA ASP A 428 41.45 -19.56 -22.77
C ASP A 428 42.77 -19.55 -21.99
N GLY A 429 42.77 -19.19 -20.71
CA GLY A 429 43.92 -19.15 -19.83
C GLY A 429 44.64 -17.80 -19.78
N ASN A 430 44.10 -16.77 -20.44
CA ASN A 430 44.69 -15.42 -20.41
C ASN A 430 44.41 -14.75 -19.06
N ILE A 431 45.39 -14.00 -18.58
CA ILE A 431 45.22 -13.24 -17.30
C ILE A 431 44.31 -12.06 -17.57
N ILE A 432 43.25 -11.96 -16.74
CA ILE A 432 42.35 -10.81 -16.68
C ILE A 432 42.91 -9.85 -15.66
N PRO A 433 43.12 -8.56 -15.99
CA PRO A 433 43.70 -7.57 -15.08
C PRO A 433 42.82 -7.29 -13.85
#